data_639f936a0eb323d5505f462e144b9bc6
#
_entry.id   639f936a0eb323d5505f462e144b9bc6
#
_cell.length_a   1.000
_cell.length_b   1.000
_cell.length_c   1.000
_cell.angle_alpha   90.00
_cell.angle_beta   90.00
_cell.angle_gamma   90.00
#
_symmetry.space_group_name_H-M   'P 1'
#
loop_
_entity.id
_entity.type
_entity.pdbx_description
1 polymer ?
#
loop_
_entity_poly.entity_id
_entity_poly.type
_entity_poly.pdbx_seq_one_letter_code
_entity_poly.pdbx_strand_id
1 'polypeptide(L)' 'MDKDTAAKLDGMMIGSRMLLQSVADFVRENVPEQERYPIALKIGTAMAELLEISWMIHDQHPSLNPDPEATTRC' A
#
# COMPACT_ATOMS: atom_id res chain seq x y z
N MET A 1 4.21 -6.33 17.99
CA MET A 1 4.21 -4.91 18.39
C MET A 1 2.94 -4.59 19.15
N ASP A 2 2.94 -3.54 19.97
CA ASP A 2 1.75 -3.15 20.69
C ASP A 2 0.77 -2.43 19.74
N LYS A 3 -0.47 -2.27 20.22
CA LYS A 3 -1.54 -1.72 19.38
C LYS A 3 -1.28 -0.26 18.98
N ASP A 4 -0.73 0.54 19.87
CA ASP A 4 -0.46 1.94 19.56
C ASP A 4 0.60 2.07 18.47
N THR A 5 1.66 1.28 18.56
CA THR A 5 2.69 1.25 17.53
C THR A 5 2.11 0.75 16.21
N ALA A 6 1.30 -0.30 16.28
CA ALA A 6 0.66 -0.86 15.08
C ALA A 6 -0.25 0.17 14.40
N ALA A 7 -1.03 0.91 15.20
CA ALA A 7 -1.93 1.93 14.64
C ALA A 7 -1.14 3.05 13.94
N LYS A 8 -0.04 3.48 14.54
CA LYS A 8 0.81 4.50 13.92
C LYS A 8 1.43 3.99 12.63
N LEU A 9 1.95 2.77 12.64
CA LEU A 9 2.54 2.19 11.45
C LEU A 9 1.49 2.02 10.35
N ASP A 10 0.30 1.56 10.72
CA ASP A 10 -0.78 1.38 9.76
C ASP A 10 -1.14 2.71 9.09
N GLY A 11 -1.23 3.79 9.86
CA GLY A 11 -1.47 5.12 9.31
C GLY A 11 -0.38 5.57 8.35
N MET A 12 0.89 5.29 8.70
CA MET A 12 2.01 5.60 7.83
C MET A 12 1.95 4.81 6.54
N MET A 13 1.53 3.55 6.61
CA MET A 13 1.39 2.71 5.41
C MET A 13 0.27 3.21 4.51
N ILE A 14 -0.83 3.67 5.08
CA ILE A 14 -1.91 4.27 4.30
C ILE A 14 -1.40 5.51 3.57
N GLY A 15 -0.70 6.39 4.28
CA GLY A 15 -0.13 7.59 3.67
C GLY A 15 0.88 7.27 2.59
N SER A 16 1.70 6.23 2.81
CA SER A 16 2.68 5.79 1.82
C SER A 16 2.01 5.31 0.53
N ARG A 17 0.92 4.55 0.66
CA ARG A 17 0.19 4.08 -0.52
C ARG A 17 -0.44 5.24 -1.27
N MET A 18 -0.97 6.21 -0.55
CA MET A 18 -1.56 7.40 -1.18
C MET A 18 -0.51 8.19 -1.96
N LEU A 19 0.67 8.35 -1.36
CA LEU A 19 1.77 9.04 -2.02
C LEU A 19 2.24 8.27 -3.25
N LEU A 20 2.36 6.95 -3.13
CA LEU A 20 2.78 6.12 -4.25
C LEU A 20 1.75 6.16 -5.38
N GLN A 21 0.46 6.23 -5.06
CA GLN A 21 -0.57 6.40 -6.07
C GLN A 21 -0.42 7.73 -6.80
N SER A 22 -0.06 8.79 -6.09
CA SER A 22 0.22 10.08 -6.70
C SER A 22 1.40 10.00 -7.66
N VAL A 23 2.42 9.23 -7.30
CA VAL A 23 3.57 9.00 -8.18
C VAL A 23 3.11 8.28 -9.46
N ALA A 24 2.26 7.27 -9.31
CA ALA A 24 1.74 6.53 -10.46
C ALA A 24 0.95 7.45 -11.40
N ASP A 25 0.14 8.33 -10.83
CA ASP A 25 -0.64 9.29 -11.61
C ASP A 25 0.27 10.26 -12.37
N PHE A 26 1.31 10.74 -11.69
CA PHE A 26 2.29 11.64 -12.32
C PHE A 26 3.00 10.95 -13.49
N VAL A 27 3.39 9.69 -13.30
CA VAL A 27 4.05 8.92 -14.35
C VAL A 27 3.13 8.76 -15.57
N ARG A 28 1.86 8.42 -15.31
CA ARG A 28 0.91 8.24 -16.39
C ARG A 28 0.72 9.52 -17.22
N GLU A 29 0.77 10.67 -16.56
CA GLU A 29 0.48 11.94 -17.21
C GLU A 29 1.71 12.61 -17.83
N ASN A 30 2.90 12.29 -17.36
CA ASN A 30 4.11 13.05 -17.72
C ASN A 30 5.21 12.21 -18.36
N VAL A 31 5.21 10.89 -18.18
CA VAL A 31 6.27 10.04 -18.73
C VAL A 31 5.84 9.50 -20.10
N PRO A 32 6.73 9.56 -21.11
CA PRO A 32 6.40 9.02 -22.43
C PRO A 32 5.98 7.55 -22.36
N GLU A 33 5.04 7.18 -23.20
CA GLU A 33 4.43 5.86 -23.17
C GLU A 33 5.45 4.71 -23.23
N GLN A 34 6.46 4.84 -24.08
CA GLN A 34 7.47 3.79 -24.25
C GLN A 34 8.36 3.59 -23.04
N GLU A 35 8.42 4.60 -22.14
CA GLU A 35 9.21 4.51 -20.91
C GLU A 35 8.34 4.18 -19.71
N ARG A 36 7.02 4.28 -19.86
CA ARG A 36 6.06 4.19 -18.76
C ARG A 36 5.94 2.80 -18.18
N TYR A 37 5.93 1.78 -19.03
CA TYR A 37 5.63 0.42 -18.61
C TYR A 37 6.57 -0.12 -17.52
N PRO A 38 7.91 -0.05 -17.70
CA PRO A 38 8.80 -0.58 -16.67
C PRO A 38 8.69 0.17 -15.33
N ILE A 39 8.42 1.47 -15.39
CA ILE A 39 8.22 2.26 -14.16
C ILE A 39 6.91 1.86 -13.48
N ALA A 40 5.84 1.74 -14.26
CA ALA A 40 4.54 1.33 -13.73
C ALA A 40 4.61 -0.04 -13.10
N LEU A 41 5.36 -0.96 -13.70
CA LEU A 41 5.53 -2.30 -13.16
C LEU A 41 6.22 -2.27 -11.80
N LYS A 42 7.25 -1.44 -11.64
CA LYS A 42 7.94 -1.27 -10.36
C LYS A 42 7.04 -0.65 -9.31
N ILE A 43 6.25 0.34 -9.70
CA ILE A 43 5.30 0.97 -8.79
C ILE A 43 4.27 -0.06 -8.31
N GLY A 44 3.75 -0.87 -9.22
CA GLY A 44 2.80 -1.92 -8.85
C GLY A 44 3.38 -2.92 -7.87
N THR A 45 4.63 -3.33 -8.09
CA THR A 45 5.34 -4.23 -7.17
C THR A 45 5.50 -3.59 -5.80
N ALA A 46 5.90 -2.32 -5.76
CA ALA A 46 6.07 -1.60 -4.50
C ALA A 46 4.74 -1.49 -3.76
N MET A 47 3.65 -1.21 -4.48
CA MET A 47 2.32 -1.12 -3.88
C MET A 47 1.92 -2.45 -3.25
N ALA A 48 2.18 -3.56 -3.92
CA ALA A 48 1.86 -4.89 -3.39
C ALA A 48 2.63 -5.17 -2.11
N GLU A 49 3.91 -4.80 -2.06
CA GLU A 49 4.73 -4.98 -0.86
C GLU A 49 4.20 -4.16 0.31
N LEU A 50 3.76 -2.93 0.05
CA LEU A 50 3.18 -2.08 1.09
C LEU A 50 1.88 -2.68 1.62
N LEU A 51 1.06 -3.26 0.75
CA LEU A 51 -0.17 -3.91 1.18
C LEU A 51 0.10 -5.12 2.07
N GLU A 52 1.15 -5.88 1.76
CA GLU A 52 1.52 -7.04 2.59
C GLU A 52 1.90 -6.61 4.00
N ILE A 53 2.58 -5.47 4.15
CA ILE A 53 2.89 -4.93 5.48
C ILE A 53 1.61 -4.62 6.24
N SER A 54 0.64 -4.00 5.58
CA SER A 54 -0.65 -3.70 6.20
C SER A 54 -1.37 -4.98 6.64
N TRP A 55 -1.31 -6.02 5.84
CA TRP A 55 -1.93 -7.31 6.20
C TRP A 55 -1.26 -7.92 7.42
N MET A 56 0.07 -7.82 7.53
CA MET A 56 0.79 -8.30 8.72
C MET A 56 0.34 -7.56 9.98
N ILE A 57 0.13 -6.24 9.86
CA ILE A 57 -0.35 -5.44 10.99
C ILE A 57 -1.76 -5.87 11.38
N HIS A 58 -2.64 -6.04 10.40
CA HIS A 58 -4.03 -6.41 10.65
C HIS A 58 -4.17 -7.83 11.19
N ASP A 59 -3.24 -8.72 10.83
CA ASP A 59 -3.22 -10.07 11.39
C ASP A 59 -2.91 -10.04 12.89
N GLN A 60 -2.03 -9.15 13.33
CA GLN A 60 -1.71 -8.99 14.74
C GLN A 60 -2.79 -8.23 15.51
N HIS A 61 -3.42 -7.26 14.84
CA HIS A 61 -4.42 -6.38 15.47
C HIS A 61 -5.64 -6.25 14.54
N PRO A 62 -6.51 -7.26 14.53
CA PRO A 62 -7.66 -7.25 13.62
C PRO A 62 -8.58 -6.04 13.75
N SER A 63 -8.60 -5.40 14.93
CA SER A 63 -9.43 -4.23 15.14
C SER A 63 -8.99 -3.03 14.32
N LEU A 64 -7.76 -3.04 13.79
CA LEU A 64 -7.26 -1.96 12.94
C LEU A 64 -7.67 -2.13 11.48
N ASN A 65 -8.17 -3.30 11.12
CA ASN A 65 -8.61 -3.54 9.75
C ASN A 65 -9.95 -2.84 9.51
N PRO A 66 -10.02 -1.91 8.56
CA PRO A 66 -11.27 -1.17 8.29
C PRO A 66 -12.36 -2.05 7.69
N ASP A 67 -11.99 -3.21 7.14
CA ASP A 67 -12.95 -4.16 6.56
C ASP A 67 -12.57 -5.57 6.96
N PRO A 68 -13.04 -6.03 8.14
CA PRO A 68 -12.68 -7.36 8.65
C PRO A 68 -13.07 -8.50 7.72
N GLU A 69 -14.11 -8.32 6.93
CA GLU A 69 -14.57 -9.37 6.01
C GLU A 69 -13.66 -9.50 4.80
N ALA A 70 -12.99 -8.41 4.42
CA ALA A 70 -12.06 -8.42 3.30
C ALA A 70 -10.72 -9.07 3.68
N THR A 71 -10.53 -9.46 4.94
CA THR A 71 -9.29 -10.11 5.36
C THR A 71 -9.19 -11.56 4.86
N THR A 72 -10.24 -12.09 4.30
CA THR A 72 -10.18 -13.41 3.69
C THR A 72 -9.39 -13.30 2.39
N ARG A 73 -8.10 -13.25 2.54
CA ARG A 73 -7.17 -13.17 1.41
C ARG A 73 -7.00 -14.55 0.82
N CYS A 74 -7.78 -14.86 -0.10
CA CYS A 74 -7.58 -16.13 -0.77
C CYS A 74 -7.48 -15.96 -2.24
#